data_b3dba8327ab4ca63cc3e820d20258ecb
#
_entry.id   b3dba8327ab4ca63cc3e820d20258ecb
#
_cell.length_a   1.000
_cell.length_b   1.000
_cell.length_c   1.000
_cell.angle_alpha   90.00
_cell.angle_beta   90.00
_cell.angle_gamma   90.00
#
_symmetry.space_group_name_H-M   'P 1'
#
loop_
_entity.id
_entity.type
_entity.pdbx_description
1 polymer ?
#
loop_
_entity_poly.entity_id
_entity_poly.type
_entity_poly.pdbx_seq_one_letter_code
_entity_poly.pdbx_strand_id
1 'polypeptide(L)'
;MHRSNSAGKREQIIAAAKTVVIREGIWNTTTRKIAEEASITLASIHYHFENKEALLLAVFEEMLDSIMGAAFEYFARASSLAQRIEHALLLTWEYSEEHGSEQFLLFELTVYALRTEGSAWLARRQIDGFLAFYMEIFRNASDLTGLQDIDIEGLTRMIVAGVDGILLQHYADPDLARSREAIRKLVFLAQRYPLTDAEPPLTARSLSREKR
;
A
#
# COMPACT_ATOMS: atom_id res chain seq x y z
N MET A 1 -17.51 30.02 6.90
CA MET A 1 -18.38 28.93 7.35
C MET A 1 -18.67 27.83 6.31
N HIS A 2 -18.75 28.10 4.98
CA HIS A 2 -19.07 27.06 3.96
C HIS A 2 -17.96 26.04 3.69
N ARG A 3 -16.65 26.41 3.78
CA ARG A 3 -15.53 25.48 3.52
C ARG A 3 -15.35 24.39 4.59
N SER A 4 -15.59 24.70 5.85
CA SER A 4 -15.49 23.74 6.98
C SER A 4 -16.55 22.63 6.89
N ASN A 5 -17.76 22.95 6.43
CA ASN A 5 -18.87 21.99 6.28
C ASN A 5 -18.66 21.04 5.09
N SER A 6 -17.99 21.49 4.03
CA SER A 6 -17.68 20.70 2.83
C SER A 6 -16.58 19.67 3.09
N ALA A 7 -15.54 20.01 3.87
CA ALA A 7 -14.45 19.11 4.24
C ALA A 7 -14.98 17.97 5.12
N GLY A 8 -15.71 18.28 6.18
CA GLY A 8 -16.30 17.26 7.06
C GLY A 8 -17.29 16.34 6.33
N LYS A 9 -17.97 16.85 5.29
CA LYS A 9 -18.85 16.04 4.45
C LYS A 9 -18.07 15.05 3.58
N ARG A 10 -16.94 15.48 3.03
CA ARG A 10 -16.05 14.61 2.25
C ARG A 10 -15.50 13.48 3.11
N GLU A 11 -15.04 13.77 4.32
CA GLU A 11 -14.55 12.78 5.29
C GLU A 11 -15.65 11.78 5.68
N GLN A 12 -16.90 12.27 5.93
CA GLN A 12 -18.07 11.41 6.19
C GLN A 12 -18.32 10.42 5.05
N ILE A 13 -18.19 10.86 3.80
CA ILE A 13 -18.38 10.00 2.61
C ILE A 13 -17.27 8.94 2.53
N ILE A 14 -16.03 9.32 2.78
CA ILE A 14 -14.88 8.39 2.75
C ILE A 14 -15.03 7.32 3.83
N ALA A 15 -15.37 7.71 5.07
CA ALA A 15 -15.59 6.77 6.16
C ALA A 15 -16.73 5.78 5.87
N ALA A 16 -17.85 6.27 5.33
CA ALA A 16 -18.96 5.42 4.91
C ALA A 16 -18.56 4.49 3.75
N ALA A 17 -17.80 4.98 2.77
CA ALA A 17 -17.30 4.16 1.67
C ALA A 17 -16.39 3.03 2.18
N LYS A 18 -15.44 3.33 3.08
CA LYS A 18 -14.58 2.34 3.74
C LYS A 18 -15.41 1.26 4.44
N THR A 19 -16.41 1.67 5.22
CA THR A 19 -17.33 0.73 5.91
C THR A 19 -18.06 -0.20 4.94
N VAL A 20 -18.66 0.37 3.87
CA VAL A 20 -19.39 -0.42 2.87
C VAL A 20 -18.48 -1.37 2.12
N VAL A 21 -17.30 -0.90 1.69
CA VAL A 21 -16.35 -1.73 0.93
C VAL A 21 -15.84 -2.90 1.76
N ILE A 22 -15.49 -2.68 3.04
CA ILE A 22 -15.05 -3.75 3.95
C ILE A 22 -16.16 -4.78 4.19
N ARG A 23 -17.41 -4.31 4.33
CA ARG A 23 -18.55 -5.20 4.59
C ARG A 23 -19.00 -6.00 3.37
N GLU A 24 -18.97 -5.42 2.19
CA GLU A 24 -19.62 -5.98 1.00
C GLU A 24 -18.66 -6.34 -0.14
N GLY A 25 -17.40 -5.93 -0.03
CA GLY A 25 -16.40 -6.00 -1.10
C GLY A 25 -16.56 -4.90 -2.14
N ILE A 26 -15.51 -4.62 -2.90
CA ILE A 26 -15.49 -3.52 -3.89
C ILE A 26 -16.50 -3.74 -5.02
N TRP A 27 -16.64 -4.98 -5.48
CA TRP A 27 -17.52 -5.31 -6.61
C TRP A 27 -19.01 -5.04 -6.31
N ASN A 28 -19.43 -5.27 -5.06
CA ASN A 28 -20.81 -5.07 -4.62
C ASN A 28 -21.08 -3.66 -4.10
N THR A 29 -20.05 -2.84 -3.94
CA THR A 29 -20.14 -1.46 -3.48
C THR A 29 -20.64 -0.55 -4.61
N THR A 30 -21.68 0.24 -4.30
CA THR A 30 -22.22 1.27 -5.19
C THR A 30 -22.28 2.63 -4.48
N THR A 31 -22.24 3.72 -5.23
CA THR A 31 -22.39 5.08 -4.68
C THR A 31 -23.72 5.27 -3.96
N ARG A 32 -24.79 4.53 -4.34
CA ARG A 32 -26.07 4.54 -3.63
C ARG A 32 -25.97 3.94 -2.23
N LYS A 33 -25.35 2.77 -2.10
CA LYS A 33 -25.11 2.13 -0.78
C LYS A 33 -24.25 3.00 0.13
N ILE A 34 -23.25 3.68 -0.44
CA ILE A 34 -22.42 4.63 0.31
C ILE A 34 -23.24 5.84 0.76
N ALA A 35 -24.13 6.37 -0.09
CA ALA A 35 -25.02 7.46 0.29
C ALA A 35 -25.97 7.08 1.43
N GLU A 36 -26.52 5.86 1.39
CA GLU A 36 -27.36 5.29 2.46
C GLU A 36 -26.57 5.15 3.77
N GLU A 37 -25.39 4.56 3.74
CA GLU A 37 -24.49 4.41 4.89
C GLU A 37 -24.10 5.77 5.50
N ALA A 38 -23.78 6.75 4.66
CA ALA A 38 -23.43 8.10 5.08
C ALA A 38 -24.67 8.94 5.49
N SER A 39 -25.89 8.44 5.35
CA SER A 39 -27.13 9.20 5.58
C SER A 39 -27.19 10.53 4.81
N ILE A 40 -26.80 10.50 3.53
CA ILE A 40 -26.79 11.66 2.62
C ILE A 40 -27.47 11.34 1.29
N THR A 41 -27.67 12.36 0.47
CA THR A 41 -28.20 12.16 -0.87
C THR A 41 -27.13 11.68 -1.85
N LEU A 42 -27.51 10.91 -2.87
CA LEU A 42 -26.62 10.50 -3.95
C LEU A 42 -26.00 11.71 -4.68
N ALA A 43 -26.76 12.80 -4.83
CA ALA A 43 -26.28 14.05 -5.40
C ALA A 43 -25.11 14.65 -4.58
N SER A 44 -25.13 14.48 -3.26
CA SER A 44 -24.00 14.91 -2.39
C SER A 44 -22.73 14.13 -2.68
N ILE A 45 -22.80 12.83 -2.97
CA ILE A 45 -21.63 12.05 -3.38
C ILE A 45 -21.06 12.58 -4.69
N HIS A 46 -21.92 12.74 -5.72
CA HIS A 46 -21.49 13.25 -7.04
C HIS A 46 -20.97 14.69 -7.02
N TYR A 47 -21.31 15.47 -5.99
CA TYR A 47 -20.71 16.79 -5.78
C TYR A 47 -19.26 16.69 -5.31
N HIS A 48 -18.89 15.68 -4.51
CA HIS A 48 -17.57 15.52 -3.93
C HIS A 48 -16.64 14.60 -4.74
N PHE A 49 -17.21 13.63 -5.47
CA PHE A 49 -16.49 12.60 -6.20
C PHE A 49 -17.06 12.40 -7.59
N GLU A 50 -16.21 12.50 -8.58
CA GLU A 50 -16.60 12.36 -10.00
C GLU A 50 -17.18 10.99 -10.32
N ASN A 51 -16.58 9.94 -9.77
CA ASN A 51 -16.95 8.55 -9.98
C ASN A 51 -16.59 7.68 -8.75
N LYS A 52 -16.93 6.40 -8.82
CA LYS A 52 -16.62 5.42 -7.76
C LYS A 52 -15.11 5.28 -7.56
N GLU A 53 -14.34 5.29 -8.62
CA GLU A 53 -12.89 5.11 -8.61
C GLU A 53 -12.19 6.27 -7.88
N ALA A 54 -12.64 7.50 -8.08
CA ALA A 54 -12.14 8.67 -7.34
C ALA A 54 -12.46 8.57 -5.83
N LEU A 55 -13.61 8.00 -5.46
CA LEU A 55 -13.95 7.74 -4.06
C LEU A 55 -13.10 6.60 -3.48
N LEU A 56 -12.89 5.52 -4.23
CA LEU A 56 -12.03 4.41 -3.80
C LEU A 56 -10.57 4.85 -3.62
N LEU A 57 -10.07 5.75 -4.49
CA LEU A 57 -8.76 6.36 -4.30
C LEU A 57 -8.69 7.15 -2.98
N ALA A 58 -9.72 7.94 -2.68
CA ALA A 58 -9.75 8.71 -1.43
C ALA A 58 -9.82 7.81 -0.18
N VAL A 59 -10.47 6.65 -0.26
CA VAL A 59 -10.43 5.63 0.81
C VAL A 59 -9.03 5.08 0.98
N PHE A 60 -8.34 4.76 -0.11
CA PHE A 60 -6.95 4.29 -0.07
C PHE A 60 -6.01 5.35 0.53
N GLU A 61 -6.12 6.61 0.09
CA GLU A 61 -5.30 7.71 0.58
C GLU A 61 -5.50 7.91 2.10
N GLU A 62 -6.74 7.86 2.60
CA GLU A 62 -7.04 7.95 4.04
C GLU A 62 -6.43 6.78 4.83
N MET A 63 -6.50 5.56 4.29
CA MET A 63 -5.88 4.40 4.93
C MET A 63 -4.35 4.54 4.96
N LEU A 64 -3.74 5.00 3.89
CA LEU A 64 -2.29 5.22 3.81
C LEU A 64 -1.85 6.30 4.80
N ASP A 65 -2.57 7.42 4.88
CA ASP A 65 -2.30 8.51 5.83
C ASP A 65 -2.38 8.02 7.28
N SER A 66 -3.35 7.15 7.60
CA SER A 66 -3.48 6.53 8.93
C SER A 66 -2.28 5.66 9.28
N ILE A 67 -1.82 4.83 8.33
CA ILE A 67 -0.61 3.99 8.49
C ILE A 67 0.63 4.87 8.66
N MET A 68 0.77 5.92 7.85
CA MET A 68 1.89 6.87 7.94
C MET A 68 1.93 7.58 9.28
N GLY A 69 0.79 8.04 9.78
CA GLY A 69 0.69 8.71 11.08
C GLY A 69 1.17 7.83 12.23
N ALA A 70 0.76 6.56 12.26
CA ALA A 70 1.22 5.58 13.24
C ALA A 70 2.72 5.24 13.11
N ALA A 71 3.22 5.23 11.87
CA ALA A 71 4.61 4.88 11.56
C ALA A 71 5.61 5.98 11.97
N PHE A 72 5.23 7.25 11.91
CA PHE A 72 6.17 8.37 12.06
C PHE A 72 6.96 8.34 13.38
N GLU A 73 6.29 8.10 14.51
CA GLU A 73 6.96 7.99 15.82
C GLU A 73 7.89 6.78 15.92
N TYR A 74 7.56 5.71 15.23
CA TYR A 74 8.34 4.47 15.21
C TYR A 74 9.66 4.65 14.46
N PHE A 75 9.63 5.37 13.33
CA PHE A 75 10.82 5.63 12.51
C PHE A 75 11.73 6.73 13.04
N ALA A 76 11.24 7.60 13.91
CA ALA A 76 12.07 8.65 14.54
C ALA A 76 13.26 8.09 15.31
N ARG A 77 13.21 6.84 15.75
CA ARG A 77 14.27 6.14 16.51
C ARG A 77 15.22 5.31 15.64
N ALA A 78 14.88 5.05 14.39
CA ALA A 78 15.68 4.25 13.47
C ALA A 78 16.62 5.16 12.67
N SER A 79 17.93 4.97 12.81
CA SER A 79 18.94 5.80 12.13
C SER A 79 19.49 5.16 10.85
N SER A 80 19.83 3.88 10.87
CA SER A 80 20.39 3.19 9.70
C SER A 80 19.30 2.64 8.77
N LEU A 81 19.66 2.43 7.50
CA LEU A 81 18.77 1.79 6.52
C LEU A 81 18.35 0.39 6.98
N ALA A 82 19.26 -0.39 7.52
CA ALA A 82 18.95 -1.74 8.04
C ALA A 82 17.88 -1.72 9.13
N GLN A 83 17.96 -0.77 10.07
CA GLN A 83 16.95 -0.58 11.12
C GLN A 83 15.60 -0.12 10.52
N ARG A 84 15.63 0.79 9.55
CA ARG A 84 14.40 1.27 8.90
C ARG A 84 13.69 0.18 8.10
N ILE A 85 14.43 -0.68 7.41
CA ILE A 85 13.88 -1.86 6.72
C ILE A 85 13.21 -2.80 7.72
N GLU A 86 13.89 -3.15 8.81
CA GLU A 86 13.34 -4.04 9.84
C GLU A 86 12.06 -3.47 10.44
N HIS A 87 12.10 -2.21 10.87
CA HIS A 87 10.94 -1.56 11.48
C HIS A 87 9.76 -1.44 10.50
N ALA A 88 10.02 -1.08 9.24
CA ALA A 88 8.96 -0.94 8.23
C ALA A 88 8.24 -2.28 7.97
N LEU A 89 8.99 -3.36 7.82
CA LEU A 89 8.43 -4.68 7.56
C LEU A 89 7.68 -5.26 8.77
N LEU A 90 8.22 -5.08 9.98
CA LEU A 90 7.54 -5.54 11.19
C LEU A 90 6.27 -4.74 11.45
N LEU A 91 6.29 -3.41 11.30
CA LEU A 91 5.11 -2.56 11.46
C LEU A 91 4.02 -2.92 10.45
N THR A 92 4.39 -3.15 9.18
CA THR A 92 3.43 -3.56 8.15
C THR A 92 2.80 -4.90 8.49
N TRP A 93 3.58 -5.84 9.00
CA TRP A 93 3.07 -7.12 9.43
C TRP A 93 2.11 -6.99 10.62
N GLU A 94 2.50 -6.26 11.68
CA GLU A 94 1.68 -6.01 12.86
C GLU A 94 0.36 -5.31 12.49
N TYR A 95 0.42 -4.29 11.64
CA TYR A 95 -0.77 -3.63 11.12
C TYR A 95 -1.69 -4.61 10.38
N SER A 96 -1.14 -5.50 9.58
CA SER A 96 -1.92 -6.49 8.82
C SER A 96 -2.57 -7.55 9.73
N GLU A 97 -1.94 -7.90 10.85
CA GLU A 97 -2.53 -8.80 11.86
C GLU A 97 -3.73 -8.13 12.56
N GLU A 98 -3.62 -6.83 12.87
CA GLU A 98 -4.66 -6.09 13.57
C GLU A 98 -5.81 -5.64 12.66
N HIS A 99 -5.50 -5.33 11.38
CA HIS A 99 -6.41 -4.72 10.41
C HIS A 99 -6.58 -5.58 9.14
N GLY A 100 -6.68 -6.90 9.29
CA GLY A 100 -6.71 -7.84 8.16
C GLY A 100 -7.75 -7.54 7.09
N SER A 101 -8.95 -7.07 7.48
CA SER A 101 -10.00 -6.68 6.52
C SER A 101 -9.61 -5.47 5.68
N GLU A 102 -8.92 -4.48 6.27
CA GLU A 102 -8.43 -3.32 5.55
C GLU A 102 -7.28 -3.70 4.60
N GLN A 103 -6.38 -4.55 5.06
CA GLN A 103 -5.29 -5.05 4.23
C GLN A 103 -5.82 -5.87 3.04
N PHE A 104 -6.84 -6.71 3.24
CA PHE A 104 -7.46 -7.47 2.16
C PHE A 104 -8.15 -6.56 1.14
N LEU A 105 -8.78 -5.47 1.60
CA LEU A 105 -9.34 -4.43 0.74
C LEU A 105 -8.32 -3.86 -0.25
N LEU A 106 -7.06 -3.68 0.18
CA LEU A 106 -6.00 -3.16 -0.70
C LEU A 106 -5.71 -4.10 -1.88
N PHE A 107 -5.73 -5.42 -1.66
CA PHE A 107 -5.62 -6.40 -2.76
C PHE A 107 -6.84 -6.39 -3.67
N GLU A 108 -8.05 -6.34 -3.10
CA GLU A 108 -9.28 -6.22 -3.88
C GLU A 108 -9.26 -4.98 -4.77
N LEU A 109 -8.78 -3.84 -4.25
CA LEU A 109 -8.70 -2.58 -4.98
C LEU A 109 -7.79 -2.70 -6.21
N THR A 110 -6.60 -3.30 -6.02
CA THR A 110 -5.67 -3.56 -7.14
C THR A 110 -6.33 -4.43 -8.21
N VAL A 111 -6.93 -5.56 -7.82
CA VAL A 111 -7.57 -6.49 -8.76
C VAL A 111 -8.77 -5.84 -9.45
N TYR A 112 -9.60 -5.11 -8.72
CA TYR A 112 -10.73 -4.36 -9.26
C TYR A 112 -10.27 -3.36 -10.34
N ALA A 113 -9.27 -2.54 -10.00
CA ALA A 113 -8.75 -1.52 -10.89
C ALA A 113 -8.14 -2.10 -12.18
N LEU A 114 -7.43 -3.22 -12.08
CA LEU A 114 -6.84 -3.90 -13.24
C LEU A 114 -7.86 -4.62 -14.13
N ARG A 115 -9.03 -5.01 -13.59
CA ARG A 115 -10.08 -5.71 -14.33
C ARG A 115 -11.20 -4.79 -14.82
N THR A 116 -11.27 -3.56 -14.34
CA THR A 116 -12.26 -2.57 -14.75
C THR A 116 -11.70 -1.71 -15.87
N GLU A 117 -12.37 -1.69 -17.01
CA GLU A 117 -11.95 -0.89 -18.16
C GLU A 117 -11.82 0.60 -17.78
N GLY A 118 -10.70 1.21 -18.16
CA GLY A 118 -10.39 2.62 -17.85
C GLY A 118 -9.93 2.90 -16.42
N SER A 119 -9.88 1.88 -15.52
CA SER A 119 -9.56 2.08 -14.09
C SER A 119 -8.13 1.69 -13.70
N ALA A 120 -7.28 1.22 -14.63
CA ALA A 120 -5.90 0.79 -14.34
C ALA A 120 -5.02 1.90 -13.70
N TRP A 121 -5.38 3.17 -13.91
CA TRP A 121 -4.73 4.31 -13.25
C TRP A 121 -4.84 4.25 -11.73
N LEU A 122 -5.94 3.69 -11.18
CA LEU A 122 -6.15 3.57 -9.74
C LEU A 122 -5.14 2.57 -9.13
N ALA A 123 -4.92 1.41 -9.77
CA ALA A 123 -3.90 0.45 -9.34
C ALA A 123 -2.50 1.07 -9.37
N ARG A 124 -2.19 1.88 -10.40
CA ARG A 124 -0.92 2.61 -10.49
C ARG A 124 -0.76 3.58 -9.31
N ARG A 125 -1.77 4.41 -9.04
CA ARG A 125 -1.76 5.37 -7.92
C ARG A 125 -1.57 4.68 -6.57
N GLN A 126 -2.19 3.50 -6.39
CA GLN A 126 -2.02 2.70 -5.17
C GLN A 126 -0.57 2.21 -5.01
N ILE A 127 0.02 1.64 -6.05
CA ILE A 127 1.42 1.19 -6.00
C ILE A 127 2.38 2.37 -5.81
N ASP A 128 2.17 3.48 -6.54
CA ASP A 128 2.98 4.69 -6.38
C ASP A 128 2.91 5.25 -4.95
N GLY A 129 1.74 5.18 -4.31
CA GLY A 129 1.55 5.58 -2.91
C GLY A 129 2.37 4.73 -1.94
N PHE A 130 2.33 3.40 -2.07
CA PHE A 130 3.15 2.51 -1.25
C PHE A 130 4.65 2.72 -1.50
N LEU A 131 5.07 2.84 -2.76
CA LEU A 131 6.46 3.10 -3.08
C LEU A 131 6.94 4.42 -2.48
N ALA A 132 6.15 5.50 -2.62
CA ALA A 132 6.48 6.80 -2.05
C ALA A 132 6.64 6.73 -0.52
N PHE A 133 5.71 6.02 0.17
CA PHE A 133 5.76 5.83 1.61
C PHE A 133 7.06 5.15 2.07
N TYR A 134 7.38 3.98 1.52
CA TYR A 134 8.61 3.27 1.91
C TYR A 134 9.88 4.00 1.48
N MET A 135 9.89 4.61 0.28
CA MET A 135 11.04 5.37 -0.19
C MET A 135 11.34 6.58 0.72
N GLU A 136 10.30 7.26 1.24
CA GLU A 136 10.47 8.34 2.21
C GLU A 136 11.14 7.84 3.48
N ILE A 137 10.71 6.69 4.01
CA ILE A 137 11.32 6.06 5.17
C ILE A 137 12.80 5.73 4.91
N PHE A 138 13.10 5.10 3.80
CA PHE A 138 14.45 4.57 3.53
C PHE A 138 15.44 5.68 3.17
N ARG A 139 15.05 6.68 2.38
CA ARG A 139 15.92 7.81 2.01
C ARG A 139 16.39 8.64 3.20
N ASN A 140 15.63 8.66 4.27
CA ASN A 140 15.98 9.37 5.50
C ASN A 140 16.95 8.59 6.42
N ALA A 141 17.55 7.49 5.96
CA ALA A 141 18.55 6.76 6.71
C ALA A 141 19.88 7.52 6.78
N SER A 142 20.48 7.61 7.97
CA SER A 142 21.69 8.42 8.21
C SER A 142 22.94 7.86 7.54
N ASP A 143 23.00 6.54 7.33
CA ASP A 143 24.08 5.83 6.67
C ASP A 143 24.07 5.95 5.13
N LEU A 144 23.01 6.56 4.57
CA LEU A 144 22.93 6.90 3.15
C LEU A 144 23.43 8.33 2.85
N THR A 145 23.69 9.13 3.87
CA THR A 145 24.09 10.53 3.69
C THR A 145 25.40 10.64 2.91
N GLY A 146 25.37 11.35 1.77
CA GLY A 146 26.55 11.55 0.90
C GLY A 146 26.79 10.43 -0.11
N LEU A 147 26.04 9.35 -0.09
CA LEU A 147 26.08 8.32 -1.14
C LEU A 147 25.29 8.82 -2.37
N GLN A 148 25.80 8.49 -3.57
CA GLN A 148 25.15 8.80 -4.85
C GLN A 148 24.75 7.49 -5.55
N ASP A 149 23.78 7.60 -6.46
CA ASP A 149 23.33 6.48 -7.31
C ASP A 149 22.89 5.23 -6.53
N ILE A 150 22.11 5.45 -5.47
CA ILE A 150 21.58 4.36 -4.63
C ILE A 150 20.22 3.91 -5.17
N ASP A 151 20.07 2.61 -5.46
CA ASP A 151 18.83 2.01 -5.93
C ASP A 151 17.82 1.77 -4.79
N ILE A 152 17.35 2.83 -4.17
CA ILE A 152 16.27 2.77 -3.16
C ILE A 152 14.94 2.37 -3.80
N GLU A 153 14.69 2.73 -5.05
CA GLU A 153 13.45 2.34 -5.74
C GLU A 153 13.38 0.83 -5.97
N GLY A 154 14.45 0.20 -6.48
CA GLY A 154 14.52 -1.24 -6.65
C GLY A 154 14.38 -2.01 -5.34
N LEU A 155 15.08 -1.57 -4.28
CA LEU A 155 14.91 -2.11 -2.93
C LEU A 155 13.44 -2.03 -2.49
N THR A 156 12.81 -0.87 -2.65
CA THR A 156 11.42 -0.65 -2.22
C THR A 156 10.46 -1.55 -3.00
N ARG A 157 10.61 -1.64 -4.32
CA ARG A 157 9.77 -2.52 -5.16
C ARG A 157 9.88 -3.98 -4.76
N MET A 158 11.09 -4.45 -4.46
CA MET A 158 11.32 -5.81 -3.98
C MET A 158 10.64 -6.04 -2.62
N ILE A 159 10.73 -5.08 -1.71
CA ILE A 159 10.08 -5.17 -0.38
C ILE A 159 8.56 -5.23 -0.53
N VAL A 160 7.95 -4.31 -1.27
CA VAL A 160 6.49 -4.27 -1.48
C VAL A 160 6.01 -5.59 -2.08
N ALA A 161 6.65 -6.08 -3.15
CA ALA A 161 6.30 -7.35 -3.76
C ALA A 161 6.45 -8.55 -2.81
N GLY A 162 7.49 -8.55 -1.96
CA GLY A 162 7.72 -9.59 -0.97
C GLY A 162 6.68 -9.60 0.14
N VAL A 163 6.32 -8.44 0.67
CA VAL A 163 5.28 -8.29 1.70
C VAL A 163 3.92 -8.71 1.14
N ASP A 164 3.52 -8.20 -0.02
CA ASP A 164 2.25 -8.56 -0.65
C ASP A 164 2.14 -10.07 -0.89
N GLY A 165 3.22 -10.69 -1.37
CA GLY A 165 3.28 -12.13 -1.58
C GLY A 165 3.12 -12.93 -0.27
N ILE A 166 3.76 -12.52 0.81
CA ILE A 166 3.66 -13.17 2.13
C ILE A 166 2.25 -13.01 2.70
N LEU A 167 1.66 -11.82 2.60
CA LEU A 167 0.30 -11.56 3.09
C LEU A 167 -0.75 -12.37 2.31
N LEU A 168 -0.65 -12.43 0.98
CA LEU A 168 -1.56 -13.24 0.17
C LEU A 168 -1.46 -14.73 0.52
N GLN A 169 -0.25 -15.25 0.76
CA GLN A 169 -0.06 -16.62 1.20
C GLN A 169 -0.65 -16.84 2.60
N HIS A 170 -0.49 -15.89 3.52
CA HIS A 170 -1.08 -15.97 4.84
C HIS A 170 -2.61 -16.01 4.82
N TYR A 171 -3.24 -15.18 3.97
CA TYR A 171 -4.70 -15.20 3.84
C TYR A 171 -5.24 -16.48 3.19
N ALA A 172 -4.48 -17.06 2.27
CA ALA A 172 -4.87 -18.33 1.63
C ALA A 172 -4.72 -19.54 2.56
N ASP A 173 -3.70 -19.55 3.41
CA ASP A 173 -3.37 -20.66 4.33
C ASP A 173 -2.77 -20.07 5.63
N PRO A 174 -3.62 -19.65 6.59
CA PRO A 174 -3.19 -18.98 7.81
C PRO A 174 -2.28 -19.83 8.69
N ASP A 175 -1.01 -19.46 8.75
CA ASP A 175 -0.02 -19.98 9.67
C ASP A 175 0.86 -18.82 10.15
N LEU A 176 0.59 -18.35 11.35
CA LEU A 176 1.24 -17.19 11.94
C LEU A 176 2.76 -17.38 12.11
N ALA A 177 3.19 -18.57 12.54
CA ALA A 177 4.59 -18.85 12.77
C ALA A 177 5.38 -18.84 11.45
N ARG A 178 4.84 -19.48 10.42
CA ARG A 178 5.41 -19.51 9.07
C ARG A 178 5.49 -18.12 8.46
N SER A 179 4.42 -17.34 8.58
CA SER A 179 4.34 -16.00 7.98
C SER A 179 5.29 -15.02 8.67
N ARG A 180 5.37 -15.04 10.00
CA ARG A 180 6.35 -14.23 10.75
C ARG A 180 7.79 -14.61 10.41
N GLU A 181 8.07 -15.87 10.20
CA GLU A 181 9.39 -16.33 9.76
C GLU A 181 9.70 -15.85 8.32
N ALA A 182 8.71 -15.86 7.43
CA ALA A 182 8.86 -15.32 6.06
C ALA A 182 9.18 -13.82 6.08
N ILE A 183 8.50 -13.02 6.92
CA ILE A 183 8.82 -11.59 7.10
C ILE A 183 10.25 -11.40 7.62
N ARG A 184 10.71 -12.17 8.63
CA ARG A 184 12.10 -12.09 9.11
C ARG A 184 13.12 -12.40 8.01
N LYS A 185 12.83 -13.38 7.16
CA LYS A 185 13.69 -13.71 6.00
C LYS A 185 13.69 -12.59 4.96
N LEU A 186 12.54 -11.97 4.71
CA LEU A 186 12.46 -10.81 3.83
C LEU A 186 13.29 -9.64 4.37
N VAL A 187 13.22 -9.35 5.68
CA VAL A 187 14.08 -8.34 6.34
C VAL A 187 15.55 -8.67 6.10
N PHE A 188 15.97 -9.91 6.37
CA PHE A 188 17.34 -10.34 6.19
C PHE A 188 17.85 -10.16 4.74
N LEU A 189 17.02 -10.48 3.76
CA LEU A 189 17.34 -10.32 2.33
C LEU A 189 17.36 -8.84 1.93
N ALA A 190 16.38 -8.06 2.36
CA ALA A 190 16.29 -6.64 2.06
C ALA A 190 17.48 -5.84 2.62
N GLN A 191 17.95 -6.16 3.82
CA GLN A 191 19.14 -5.56 4.42
C GLN A 191 20.44 -5.87 3.65
N ARG A 192 20.42 -6.81 2.71
CA ARG A 192 21.56 -7.24 1.87
C ARG A 192 21.35 -6.91 0.39
N TYR A 193 20.32 -6.16 0.09
CA TYR A 193 20.07 -5.71 -1.28
C TYR A 193 21.27 -4.88 -1.77
N PRO A 194 21.80 -5.15 -2.98
CA PRO A 194 22.87 -4.35 -3.55
C PRO A 194 22.31 -2.97 -3.92
N LEU A 195 22.74 -1.94 -3.20
CA LEU A 195 22.26 -0.56 -3.40
C LEU A 195 22.94 0.18 -4.55
N THR A 196 24.00 -0.38 -5.11
CA THR A 196 24.73 0.19 -6.25
C THR A 196 24.68 -0.80 -7.40
N ASP A 197 24.79 -0.32 -8.65
CA ASP A 197 24.79 -1.10 -9.89
C ASP A 197 25.93 -2.14 -10.03
N ALA A 198 26.16 -2.94 -9.00
CA ALA A 198 26.76 -4.23 -9.22
C ALA A 198 25.69 -5.08 -9.91
N GLU A 199 25.79 -5.23 -11.25
CA GLU A 199 24.94 -6.16 -11.98
C GLU A 199 24.73 -7.43 -11.16
N PRO A 200 23.49 -7.80 -10.79
CA PRO A 200 23.27 -9.11 -10.21
C PRO A 200 23.80 -10.12 -11.23
N PRO A 201 24.51 -11.18 -10.81
CA PRO A 201 25.09 -12.16 -11.71
C PRO A 201 24.03 -13.08 -12.31
N LEU A 202 22.97 -12.50 -12.85
CA LEU A 202 22.06 -13.16 -13.77
C LEU A 202 22.74 -13.14 -15.13
N THR A 203 23.55 -14.19 -15.38
CA THR A 203 24.07 -14.43 -16.71
C THR A 203 22.91 -14.37 -17.70
N ALA A 204 22.99 -13.42 -18.64
CA ALA A 204 22.01 -13.14 -19.69
C ALA A 204 21.72 -14.33 -20.64
N ARG A 205 22.03 -15.55 -20.26
CA ARG A 205 21.81 -16.78 -21.03
C ARG A 205 20.44 -17.46 -20.84
N SER A 206 19.62 -17.02 -19.90
CA SER A 206 18.35 -17.69 -19.63
C SER A 206 17.09 -16.97 -20.12
N LEU A 207 17.19 -15.76 -20.67
CA LEU A 207 16.04 -15.00 -21.16
C LEU A 207 16.02 -14.78 -22.68
N SER A 208 17.00 -15.27 -23.43
CA SER A 208 16.91 -15.32 -24.89
C SER A 208 16.19 -16.60 -25.34
N ARG A 209 14.92 -16.78 -24.97
CA ARG A 209 14.02 -17.58 -25.78
C ARG A 209 13.44 -16.69 -26.86
N GLU A 210 14.16 -16.68 -27.97
CA GLU A 210 13.79 -16.56 -29.34
C GLU A 210 12.29 -16.42 -29.63
N LYS A 211 12.00 -15.28 -30.26
CA LYS A 211 10.84 -15.14 -31.13
C LYS A 211 10.97 -16.20 -32.25
N ARG A 212 10.08 -17.17 -32.27
CA ARG A 212 9.59 -17.82 -33.45
C ARG A 212 8.07 -17.83 -33.44
#